data_0cef862140a56f69aa07c6010faf454e
#
_entry.id   0cef862140a56f69aa07c6010faf454e
#
_cell.length_a   1.000
_cell.length_b   1.000
_cell.length_c   1.000
_cell.angle_alpha   90.00
_cell.angle_beta   90.00
_cell.angle_gamma   90.00
#
_symmetry.space_group_name_H-M   'P 1'
#
loop_
_entity.id
_entity.type
_entity.pdbx_description
1 polymer ?
#
loop_
_entity_poly.entity_id
_entity_poly.type
_entity_poly.pdbx_seq_one_letter_code
_entity_poly.pdbx_strand_id
1 'polypeptide(L)'
;FRRVLFRSVKVGSLVHIDYDVKIGENTKIEGSAYIPPLSRIGKGVFIGPGATLTNDPYPMCDKMVGVTIEDGAVIGARAVIKAGVTIGKNSVVAMGAVVTRDVPENVVVMGSPATIRKTREEYNKKQKEWLES
;
A
#
# COMPACT_ATOMS: atom_id res chain seq x y z
N PHE A 1 -11.47 -19.60 -4.06
CA PHE A 1 -10.68 -18.40 -3.74
C PHE A 1 -9.59 -18.22 -4.75
N ARG A 2 -9.46 -17.03 -5.31
CA ARG A 2 -8.48 -16.75 -6.33
C ARG A 2 -7.95 -15.33 -6.23
N ARG A 3 -6.82 -15.11 -6.86
CA ARG A 3 -6.28 -13.77 -7.10
C ARG A 3 -6.94 -13.20 -8.34
N VAL A 4 -7.28 -11.91 -8.32
CA VAL A 4 -7.74 -11.19 -9.50
C VAL A 4 -6.80 -10.02 -9.74
N LEU A 5 -5.96 -10.15 -10.75
CA LEU A 5 -5.05 -9.10 -11.20
C LEU A 5 -5.57 -8.57 -12.54
N PHE A 6 -5.92 -7.30 -12.57
CA PHE A 6 -6.35 -6.67 -13.80
C PHE A 6 -5.15 -6.38 -14.72
N ARG A 7 -5.44 -5.87 -15.90
CA ARG A 7 -4.41 -5.70 -16.93
C ARG A 7 -3.27 -4.77 -16.49
N SER A 8 -2.09 -5.00 -17.05
CA SER A 8 -0.90 -4.20 -16.83
C SER A 8 -0.45 -4.10 -15.36
N VAL A 9 -0.83 -5.06 -14.52
CA VAL A 9 -0.27 -5.21 -13.18
C VAL A 9 1.14 -5.76 -13.33
N LYS A 10 2.11 -5.09 -12.71
CA LYS A 10 3.52 -5.51 -12.69
C LYS A 10 3.88 -6.04 -11.32
N VAL A 11 4.46 -7.22 -11.28
CA VAL A 11 4.80 -7.90 -10.02
C VAL A 11 6.29 -8.24 -10.06
N GLY A 12 7.02 -7.73 -9.09
CA GLY A 12 8.46 -7.96 -8.97
C GLY A 12 8.80 -9.35 -8.42
N SER A 13 10.09 -9.62 -8.33
CA SER A 13 10.59 -10.91 -7.85
C SER A 13 10.28 -11.13 -6.37
N LEU A 14 10.00 -12.38 -6.00
CA LEU A 14 9.75 -12.79 -4.62
C LEU A 14 8.54 -12.11 -3.96
N VAL A 15 7.65 -11.53 -4.75
CA VAL A 15 6.39 -11.02 -4.23
C VAL A 15 5.47 -12.18 -3.91
N HIS A 16 4.90 -12.16 -2.72
CA HIS A 16 3.89 -13.14 -2.32
C HIS A 16 2.51 -12.50 -2.39
N ILE A 17 1.69 -12.95 -3.32
CA ILE A 17 0.28 -12.58 -3.42
C ILE A 17 -0.55 -13.80 -3.07
N ASP A 18 -1.29 -13.70 -1.99
CA ASP A 18 -2.07 -14.81 -1.48
C ASP A 18 -3.44 -14.90 -2.18
N TYR A 19 -4.24 -15.88 -1.79
CA TYR A 19 -5.59 -16.05 -2.36
C TYR A 19 -6.53 -14.92 -1.93
N ASP A 20 -7.66 -14.79 -2.60
CA ASP A 20 -8.69 -13.78 -2.33
C ASP A 20 -8.12 -12.35 -2.27
N VAL A 21 -7.31 -12.01 -3.26
CA VAL A 21 -6.72 -10.69 -3.45
C VAL A 21 -7.20 -10.12 -4.77
N LYS A 22 -7.54 -8.82 -4.79
CA LYS A 22 -7.86 -8.08 -6.02
C LYS A 22 -6.90 -6.93 -6.18
N ILE A 23 -6.32 -6.80 -7.39
CA ILE A 23 -5.35 -5.76 -7.72
C ILE A 23 -5.78 -5.08 -9.01
N GLY A 24 -6.04 -3.78 -8.93
CA GLY A 24 -6.50 -2.97 -10.05
C GLY A 24 -5.43 -2.76 -11.12
N GLU A 25 -5.85 -2.34 -12.30
CA GLU A 25 -4.99 -2.17 -13.45
C GLU A 25 -3.86 -1.15 -13.21
N ASN A 26 -2.74 -1.37 -13.89
CA ASN A 26 -1.56 -0.49 -13.83
C ASN A 26 -0.91 -0.37 -12.45
N THR A 27 -1.23 -1.23 -11.51
CA THR A 27 -0.58 -1.28 -10.20
C THR A 27 0.76 -1.97 -10.34
N LYS A 28 1.77 -1.46 -9.63
CA LYS A 28 3.12 -2.00 -9.61
C LYS A 28 3.50 -2.42 -8.21
N ILE A 29 3.88 -3.69 -8.06
CA ILE A 29 4.28 -4.27 -6.78
C ILE A 29 5.74 -4.68 -6.89
N GLU A 30 6.58 -4.05 -6.08
CA GLU A 30 8.02 -4.28 -6.08
C GLU A 30 8.40 -5.53 -5.29
N GLY A 31 9.64 -5.97 -5.48
CA GLY A 31 10.15 -7.23 -4.95
C GLY A 31 9.96 -7.44 -3.45
N SER A 32 9.69 -8.67 -3.08
CA SER A 32 9.55 -9.14 -1.69
C SER A 32 8.38 -8.53 -0.91
N ALA A 33 7.46 -7.84 -1.55
CA ALA A 33 6.24 -7.37 -0.89
C ALA A 33 5.34 -8.56 -0.53
N TYR A 34 4.62 -8.43 0.59
CA TYR A 34 3.65 -9.44 1.00
C TYR A 34 2.23 -8.90 0.95
N ILE A 35 1.38 -9.58 0.18
CA ILE A 35 -0.02 -9.23 -0.04
C ILE A 35 -0.87 -10.41 0.46
N PRO A 36 -1.39 -10.34 1.70
CA PRO A 36 -2.14 -11.43 2.31
C PRO A 36 -3.56 -11.54 1.77
N PRO A 37 -4.26 -12.65 2.10
CA PRO A 37 -5.67 -12.80 1.75
C PRO A 37 -6.51 -11.60 2.19
N LEU A 38 -7.57 -11.32 1.44
CA LEU A 38 -8.53 -10.24 1.67
C LEU A 38 -8.02 -8.84 1.32
N SER A 39 -6.80 -8.71 0.78
CA SER A 39 -6.29 -7.41 0.34
C SER A 39 -7.06 -6.92 -0.88
N ARG A 40 -7.34 -5.63 -0.90
CA ARG A 40 -8.01 -4.95 -2.01
C ARG A 40 -7.17 -3.75 -2.42
N ILE A 41 -6.59 -3.83 -3.60
CA ILE A 41 -5.66 -2.81 -4.11
C ILE A 41 -6.26 -2.20 -5.37
N GLY A 42 -6.35 -0.89 -5.41
CA GLY A 42 -6.92 -0.13 -6.50
C GLY A 42 -6.03 -0.05 -7.73
N LYS A 43 -6.34 0.90 -8.61
CA LYS A 43 -5.65 1.15 -9.88
C LYS A 43 -4.47 2.09 -9.67
N GLY A 44 -3.40 1.87 -10.43
CA GLY A 44 -2.27 2.78 -10.44
C GLY A 44 -1.59 2.94 -9.09
N VAL A 45 -1.65 1.93 -8.24
CA VAL A 45 -1.00 1.90 -6.93
C VAL A 45 0.45 1.49 -7.08
N PHE A 46 1.33 2.09 -6.31
CA PHE A 46 2.70 1.63 -6.17
C PHE A 46 2.89 1.00 -4.80
N ILE A 47 3.40 -0.23 -4.76
CA ILE A 47 3.77 -0.91 -3.51
C ILE A 47 5.27 -1.18 -3.53
N GLY A 48 5.98 -0.51 -2.64
CA GLY A 48 7.44 -0.55 -2.56
C GLY A 48 7.99 -1.89 -2.10
N PRO A 49 9.29 -2.11 -2.32
CA PRO A 49 9.92 -3.38 -1.98
C PRO A 49 9.83 -3.69 -0.49
N GLY A 50 9.51 -4.93 -0.18
CA GLY A 50 9.41 -5.41 1.19
C GLY A 50 8.23 -4.85 1.99
N ALA A 51 7.34 -4.08 1.38
CA ALA A 51 6.13 -3.62 2.07
C ALA A 51 5.28 -4.80 2.49
N THR A 52 4.68 -4.70 3.68
CA THR A 52 3.92 -5.81 4.26
C THR A 52 2.53 -5.35 4.64
N LEU A 53 1.53 -5.89 3.96
CA LEU A 53 0.14 -5.77 4.39
C LEU A 53 -0.16 -6.90 5.37
N THR A 54 -1.10 -6.69 6.28
CA THR A 54 -1.51 -7.70 7.24
C THR A 54 -3.01 -7.93 7.19
N ASN A 55 -3.49 -9.05 7.70
CA ASN A 55 -4.93 -9.38 7.70
C ASN A 55 -5.42 -9.98 9.02
N ASP A 56 -4.52 -10.14 9.98
CA ASP A 56 -4.86 -10.67 11.30
C ASP A 56 -4.60 -9.57 12.34
N PRO A 57 -5.66 -8.85 12.79
CA PRO A 57 -5.47 -7.73 13.71
C PRO A 57 -5.00 -8.16 15.11
N TYR A 58 -5.26 -9.38 15.48
CA TYR A 58 -4.87 -9.94 16.78
C TYR A 58 -4.41 -11.39 16.61
N PRO A 59 -3.19 -11.62 16.09
CA PRO A 59 -2.68 -12.97 15.84
C PRO A 59 -2.61 -13.82 17.12
N MET A 60 -3.01 -15.05 17.07
CA MET A 60 -3.69 -15.75 15.99
C MET A 60 -5.20 -15.66 16.19
N CYS A 61 -5.91 -15.27 15.14
CA CYS A 61 -7.36 -15.05 15.23
C CYS A 61 -8.05 -15.56 13.97
N ASP A 62 -9.21 -16.19 14.14
CA ASP A 62 -9.98 -16.69 13.01
C ASP A 62 -10.74 -15.58 12.26
N LYS A 63 -10.96 -14.44 12.91
CA LYS A 63 -11.64 -13.30 12.29
C LYS A 63 -10.62 -12.36 11.67
N MET A 64 -10.43 -12.50 10.37
CA MET A 64 -9.47 -11.70 9.61
C MET A 64 -10.14 -10.57 8.84
N VAL A 65 -9.38 -9.51 8.54
CA VAL A 65 -9.80 -8.38 7.72
C VAL A 65 -8.60 -7.86 6.94
N GLY A 66 -8.78 -7.64 5.64
CA GLY A 66 -7.71 -7.17 4.77
C GLY A 66 -7.49 -5.68 4.83
N VAL A 67 -6.43 -5.24 4.17
CA VAL A 67 -6.12 -3.85 3.91
C VAL A 67 -6.76 -3.44 2.59
N THR A 68 -7.31 -2.23 2.55
CA THR A 68 -7.79 -1.61 1.32
C THR A 68 -6.87 -0.46 0.95
N ILE A 69 -6.33 -0.49 -0.27
CA ILE A 69 -5.50 0.59 -0.80
C ILE A 69 -6.22 1.16 -2.00
N GLU A 70 -6.60 2.43 -1.92
CA GLU A 70 -7.36 3.09 -2.96
C GLU A 70 -6.47 3.60 -4.09
N ASP A 71 -7.11 4.00 -5.20
CA ASP A 71 -6.44 4.34 -6.45
C ASP A 71 -5.33 5.39 -6.27
N GLY A 72 -4.23 5.19 -6.96
CA GLY A 72 -3.14 6.15 -7.02
C GLY A 72 -2.30 6.28 -5.76
N ALA A 73 -2.56 5.48 -4.72
CA ALA A 73 -1.77 5.52 -3.50
C ALA A 73 -0.36 4.96 -3.72
N VAL A 74 0.57 5.43 -2.91
CA VAL A 74 1.97 4.99 -2.92
C VAL A 74 2.30 4.42 -1.55
N ILE A 75 2.75 3.19 -1.51
CA ILE A 75 3.22 2.54 -0.29
C ILE A 75 4.74 2.42 -0.39
N GLY A 76 5.44 3.12 0.49
CA GLY A 76 6.90 3.14 0.50
C GLY A 76 7.53 1.81 0.90
N ALA A 77 8.80 1.67 0.58
CA ALA A 77 9.57 0.47 0.89
C ALA A 77 9.48 0.13 2.38
N ARG A 78 9.28 -1.14 2.68
CA ARG A 78 9.21 -1.69 4.04
C ARG A 78 8.17 -1.05 4.96
N ALA A 79 7.18 -0.39 4.41
CA ALA A 79 6.04 0.06 5.21
C ALA A 79 5.21 -1.15 5.66
N VAL A 80 4.62 -1.04 6.84
CA VAL A 80 3.76 -2.07 7.41
C VAL A 80 2.37 -1.48 7.61
N ILE A 81 1.35 -2.15 7.08
CA ILE A 81 -0.03 -1.68 7.15
C ILE A 81 -0.84 -2.65 8.00
N LYS A 82 -1.46 -2.12 9.06
CA LYS A 82 -2.28 -2.91 9.98
C LYS A 82 -3.55 -3.42 9.28
N ALA A 83 -3.92 -4.64 9.59
CA ALA A 83 -5.18 -5.26 9.15
C ALA A 83 -6.38 -4.32 9.35
N GLY A 84 -7.24 -4.25 8.34
CA GLY A 84 -8.46 -3.45 8.41
C GLY A 84 -8.28 -1.97 8.04
N VAL A 85 -7.06 -1.51 7.84
CA VAL A 85 -6.80 -0.11 7.47
C VAL A 85 -7.17 0.15 6.02
N THR A 86 -7.73 1.32 5.77
CA THR A 86 -7.93 1.86 4.42
C THR A 86 -6.92 2.99 4.16
N ILE A 87 -6.17 2.85 3.07
CA ILE A 87 -5.26 3.88 2.59
C ILE A 87 -5.99 4.67 1.49
N GLY A 88 -6.24 5.95 1.73
CA GLY A 88 -7.04 6.80 0.85
C GLY A 88 -6.37 7.10 -0.49
N LYS A 89 -7.18 7.51 -1.47
CA LYS A 89 -6.74 7.82 -2.83
C LYS A 89 -5.58 8.81 -2.83
N ASN A 90 -4.61 8.54 -3.68
CA ASN A 90 -3.46 9.42 -3.91
C ASN A 90 -2.66 9.74 -2.64
N SER A 91 -2.86 9.02 -1.55
CA SER A 91 -2.04 9.20 -0.36
C SER A 91 -0.70 8.50 -0.52
N VAL A 92 0.27 8.92 0.26
CA VAL A 92 1.60 8.34 0.28
C VAL A 92 1.91 7.88 1.69
N VAL A 93 2.30 6.63 1.81
CA VAL A 93 2.86 6.06 3.03
C VAL A 93 4.38 6.03 2.85
N ALA A 94 5.10 6.76 3.67
CA ALA A 94 6.55 6.85 3.56
C ALA A 94 7.23 5.50 3.86
N MET A 95 8.44 5.33 3.34
CA MET A 95 9.22 4.12 3.61
C MET A 95 9.38 3.89 5.12
N GLY A 96 9.28 2.64 5.53
CA GLY A 96 9.45 2.24 6.93
C GLY A 96 8.33 2.67 7.88
N ALA A 97 7.27 3.30 7.39
CA ALA A 97 6.15 3.71 8.23
C ALA A 97 5.36 2.51 8.75
N VAL A 98 4.80 2.66 9.94
CA VAL A 98 3.88 1.67 10.53
C VAL A 98 2.51 2.32 10.63
N VAL A 99 1.60 1.92 9.74
CA VAL A 99 0.25 2.50 9.63
C VAL A 99 -0.72 1.70 10.49
N THR A 100 -1.26 2.34 11.51
CA THR A 100 -2.14 1.70 12.49
C THR A 100 -3.60 2.18 12.42
N ARG A 101 -3.89 3.20 11.61
CA ARG A 101 -5.24 3.74 11.39
C ARG A 101 -5.41 4.20 9.96
N ASP A 102 -6.64 4.41 9.54
CA ASP A 102 -6.97 4.86 8.20
C ASP A 102 -6.22 6.13 7.81
N VAL A 103 -5.81 6.19 6.56
CA VAL A 103 -5.10 7.33 5.98
C VAL A 103 -6.07 8.07 5.05
N PRO A 104 -6.29 9.38 5.28
CA PRO A 104 -7.12 10.17 4.38
C PRO A 104 -6.56 10.26 2.96
N GLU A 105 -7.39 10.72 2.02
CA GLU A 105 -6.95 10.98 0.65
C GLU A 105 -5.95 12.14 0.60
N ASN A 106 -5.05 12.11 -0.39
CA ASN A 106 -4.17 13.22 -0.76
C ASN A 106 -3.22 13.72 0.34
N VAL A 107 -2.80 12.82 1.23
CA VAL A 107 -1.84 13.16 2.30
C VAL A 107 -0.61 12.26 2.25
N VAL A 108 0.43 12.68 2.93
CA VAL A 108 1.63 11.88 3.17
C VAL A 108 1.71 11.57 4.66
N VAL A 109 1.78 10.29 5.01
CA VAL A 109 1.98 9.83 6.37
C VAL A 109 3.36 9.21 6.53
N MET A 110 3.97 9.40 7.69
CA MET A 110 5.31 8.90 8.02
C MET A 110 5.39 8.49 9.47
N GLY A 111 6.32 7.60 9.74
CA GLY A 111 6.74 7.26 11.10
C GLY A 111 6.01 6.06 11.67
N SER A 112 6.24 5.81 12.95
CA SER A 112 5.68 4.70 13.72
C SER A 112 5.23 5.21 15.10
N PRO A 113 3.91 5.32 15.37
CA PRO A 113 2.83 5.18 14.40
C PRO A 113 2.85 6.28 13.34
N ALA A 114 2.40 5.95 12.14
CA ALA A 114 2.40 6.92 11.03
C ALA A 114 1.41 8.06 11.30
N THR A 115 1.86 9.28 11.02
CA THR A 115 1.05 10.51 11.18
C THR A 115 1.13 11.36 9.91
N ILE A 116 0.12 12.19 9.70
CA ILE A 116 0.08 13.10 8.54
C ILE A 116 1.19 14.14 8.68
N ARG A 117 2.02 14.27 7.63
CA ARG A 117 3.17 15.18 7.63
C ARG A 117 3.10 16.25 6.55
N LYS A 118 2.42 15.97 5.44
CA LYS A 118 2.26 16.92 4.33
C LYS A 118 1.15 16.45 3.40
N THR A 119 0.88 17.24 2.35
CA THR A 119 -0.10 16.92 1.33
C THR A 119 0.54 16.14 0.18
N ARG A 120 -0.26 15.45 -0.61
CA ARG A 120 0.20 14.82 -1.86
C ARG A 120 0.75 15.86 -2.83
N GLU A 121 0.15 17.05 -2.86
CA GLU A 121 0.61 18.14 -3.72
C GLU A 121 2.04 18.54 -3.39
N GLU A 122 2.36 18.70 -2.11
CA GLU A 122 3.73 19.00 -1.67
C GLU A 122 4.71 17.89 -2.05
N TYR A 123 4.29 16.64 -1.95
CA TYR A 123 5.08 15.48 -2.38
C TYR A 123 5.36 15.54 -3.88
N ASN A 124 4.32 15.80 -4.68
CA ASN A 124 4.45 15.88 -6.14
C ASN A 124 5.38 17.02 -6.55
N LYS A 125 5.33 18.14 -5.85
CA LYS A 125 6.21 19.28 -6.09
C LYS A 125 7.68 18.90 -5.87
N LYS A 126 7.97 18.21 -4.79
CA LYS A 126 9.32 17.71 -4.48
C LYS A 126 9.80 16.72 -5.53
N GLN A 127 8.93 15.81 -5.96
CA GLN A 127 9.26 14.86 -7.01
C GLN A 127 9.60 15.57 -8.32
N LYS A 128 8.83 16.60 -8.69
CA LYS A 128 9.08 17.39 -9.89
C LYS A 128 10.42 18.11 -9.81
N GLU A 129 10.71 18.76 -8.69
CA GLU A 129 12.00 19.43 -8.45
C GLU A 129 13.17 18.46 -8.62
N TRP A 130 13.04 17.25 -8.08
CA TRP A 130 14.05 16.21 -8.21
C TRP A 130 14.26 15.80 -9.67
N LEU A 131 13.18 15.62 -10.43
CA LEU A 131 13.26 15.20 -11.84
C LEU A 131 13.88 16.29 -12.73
N GLU A 132 13.80 17.53 -12.33
CA GLU A 132 14.34 18.70 -13.09
C GLU A 132 15.77 19.08 -12.64
N SER A 133 16.32 18.45 -11.64
CA SER A 133 17.66 18.77 -11.12
C SER A 133 18.81 18.20 -11.94
#